data_fdd7e6335c42e613bbdd0f028ebbac0e
#
_entry.id   fdd7e6335c42e613bbdd0f028ebbac0e
#
_cell.length_a   1.000
_cell.length_b   1.000
_cell.length_c   1.000
_cell.angle_alpha   90.00
_cell.angle_beta   90.00
_cell.angle_gamma   90.00
#
_symmetry.space_group_name_H-M   'P 1'
#
loop_
_entity.id
_entity.type
_entity.pdbx_description
1 polymer ?
#
loop_
_entity_poly.entity_id
_entity_poly.type
_entity_poly.pdbx_seq_one_letter_code
_entity_poly.pdbx_strand_id
1 'polypeptide(L)'
;MKAIKQKKQVLDNSMIEYEFFEDAMLIGIVCPLPSYQFVWRINKAFNYMFERTHEFEVEVKNEFYEVYCFAEEEKLIEHTIYVNRKNTHFLLDEIKHIDFIWMIKGGALPQEYTTQLLMYLNEVNAVVHSFVLNPQQLKSKHLLIL
;
A
#
# COMPACT_ATOMS: atom_id res chain seq x y z
N MET A 1 27.27 19.81 17.70
CA MET A 1 26.33 18.96 18.42
C MET A 1 25.00 18.82 17.71
N LYS A 2 24.38 19.92 17.23
CA LYS A 2 23.12 19.84 16.47
C LYS A 2 23.25 19.06 15.16
N ALA A 3 24.37 19.17 14.46
CA ALA A 3 24.62 18.46 13.20
C ALA A 3 24.74 16.95 13.39
N ILE A 4 25.31 16.51 14.52
CA ILE A 4 25.45 15.09 14.86
C ILE A 4 24.07 14.48 15.18
N LYS A 5 23.21 15.21 15.90
CA LYS A 5 21.84 14.77 16.18
C LYS A 5 21.02 14.63 14.91
N GLN A 6 21.16 15.56 13.96
CA GLN A 6 20.44 15.50 12.69
C GLN A 6 20.87 14.30 11.84
N LYS A 7 22.18 14.02 11.76
CA LYS A 7 22.69 12.82 11.09
C LYS A 7 22.16 11.55 11.70
N LYS A 8 22.09 11.48 13.03
CA LYS A 8 21.57 10.32 13.75
C LYS A 8 20.08 10.11 13.47
N GLN A 9 19.29 11.19 13.41
CA GLN A 9 17.87 11.10 13.08
C GLN A 9 17.64 10.61 11.66
N VAL A 10 18.42 11.08 10.69
CA VAL A 10 18.32 10.65 9.29
C VAL A 10 18.63 9.15 9.17
N LEU A 11 19.68 8.68 9.85
CA LEU A 11 20.03 7.26 9.87
C LEU A 11 18.95 6.42 10.54
N ASP A 12 18.40 6.90 11.66
CA ASP A 12 17.34 6.20 12.37
C ASP A 12 16.07 6.09 11.51
N ASN A 13 15.72 7.15 10.78
CA ASN A 13 14.56 7.14 9.87
C ASN A 13 14.77 6.16 8.71
N SER A 14 15.98 6.09 8.16
CA SER A 14 16.29 5.13 7.10
C SER A 14 16.20 3.69 7.59
N MET A 15 16.64 3.43 8.81
CA MET A 15 16.53 2.10 9.43
C MET A 15 15.07 1.74 9.71
N ILE A 16 14.27 2.69 10.19
CA ILE A 16 12.84 2.49 10.44
C ILE A 16 12.12 2.13 9.15
N GLU A 17 12.41 2.85 8.05
CA GLU A 17 11.83 2.56 6.75
C GLU A 17 12.23 1.17 6.27
N TYR A 18 13.49 0.82 6.37
CA TYR A 18 13.99 -0.48 5.96
C TYR A 18 13.32 -1.61 6.74
N GLU A 19 13.28 -1.49 8.06
CA GLU A 19 12.64 -2.48 8.93
C GLU A 19 11.14 -2.61 8.67
N PHE A 20 10.47 -1.49 8.41
CA PHE A 20 9.04 -1.48 8.13
C PHE A 20 8.70 -2.31 6.90
N PHE A 21 9.48 -2.19 5.82
CA PHE A 21 9.20 -2.87 4.56
C PHE A 21 9.82 -4.26 4.46
N GLU A 22 10.61 -4.67 5.43
CA GLU A 22 11.29 -5.96 5.41
C GLU A 22 10.31 -7.14 5.32
N ASP A 23 9.19 -7.05 6.04
CA ASP A 23 8.14 -8.06 6.05
C ASP A 23 6.88 -7.63 5.28
N ALA A 24 7.04 -6.70 4.36
CA ALA A 24 5.94 -6.14 3.59
C ALA A 24 6.06 -6.47 2.11
N MET A 25 4.91 -6.76 1.49
CA MET A 25 4.78 -6.88 0.05
C MET A 25 3.90 -5.74 -0.45
N LEU A 26 4.34 -5.06 -1.50
CA LEU A 26 3.57 -4.01 -2.15
C LEU A 26 3.11 -4.45 -3.51
N ILE A 27 1.83 -4.22 -3.79
CA ILE A 27 1.22 -4.50 -5.09
C ILE A 27 0.67 -3.20 -5.66
N GLY A 28 1.10 -2.88 -6.88
CA GLY A 28 0.51 -1.79 -7.64
C GLY A 28 -0.67 -2.29 -8.46
N ILE A 29 -1.75 -1.53 -8.46
CA ILE A 29 -2.98 -1.92 -9.14
C ILE A 29 -3.45 -0.80 -10.05
N VAL A 30 -3.70 -1.15 -11.30
CA VAL A 30 -4.31 -0.25 -12.28
C VAL A 30 -5.79 -0.64 -12.41
N CYS A 31 -6.67 0.23 -11.95
CA CYS A 31 -8.10 -0.01 -11.96
C CYS A 31 -8.84 1.33 -12.01
N PRO A 32 -9.63 1.61 -13.05
CA PRO A 32 -10.25 2.92 -13.24
C PRO A 32 -11.52 3.14 -12.42
N LEU A 33 -11.77 2.35 -11.40
CA LEU A 33 -12.93 2.51 -10.54
C LEU A 33 -12.68 3.51 -9.41
N PRO A 34 -13.72 4.19 -8.92
CA PRO A 34 -13.63 4.90 -7.66
C PRO A 34 -13.21 3.98 -6.52
N SER A 35 -12.54 4.52 -5.51
CA SER A 35 -11.96 3.74 -4.42
C SER A 35 -12.97 2.82 -3.72
N TYR A 36 -14.16 3.34 -3.41
CA TYR A 36 -15.17 2.56 -2.71
C TYR A 36 -15.68 1.37 -3.55
N GLN A 37 -15.75 1.53 -4.86
CA GLN A 37 -16.17 0.44 -5.76
C GLN A 37 -15.07 -0.61 -5.90
N PHE A 38 -13.83 -0.17 -6.02
CA PHE A 38 -12.69 -1.09 -6.08
C PHE A 38 -12.62 -1.93 -4.82
N VAL A 39 -12.65 -1.29 -3.66
CA VAL A 39 -12.57 -1.99 -2.36
C VAL A 39 -13.76 -2.95 -2.18
N TRP A 40 -14.97 -2.54 -2.58
CA TRP A 40 -16.13 -3.42 -2.53
C TRP A 40 -15.90 -4.69 -3.35
N ARG A 41 -15.36 -4.55 -4.56
CA ARG A 41 -15.06 -5.71 -5.43
C ARG A 41 -13.99 -6.61 -4.81
N ILE A 42 -12.96 -6.03 -4.20
CA ILE A 42 -11.92 -6.81 -3.52
C ILE A 42 -12.54 -7.58 -2.34
N ASN A 43 -13.31 -6.93 -1.52
CA ASN A 43 -13.97 -7.56 -0.39
C ASN A 43 -14.83 -8.75 -0.83
N LYS A 44 -15.56 -8.57 -1.91
CA LYS A 44 -16.43 -9.62 -2.44
C LYS A 44 -15.65 -10.77 -3.06
N ALA A 45 -14.61 -10.46 -3.84
CA ALA A 45 -13.81 -11.46 -4.55
C ALA A 45 -12.98 -12.32 -3.59
N PHE A 46 -12.42 -11.71 -2.56
CA PHE A 46 -11.51 -12.40 -1.62
C PHE A 46 -12.18 -12.79 -0.30
N ASN A 47 -13.44 -12.42 -0.12
CA ASN A 47 -14.14 -12.56 1.17
C ASN A 47 -13.38 -11.83 2.29
N TYR A 48 -12.92 -10.61 2.00
CA TYR A 48 -12.23 -9.75 2.93
C TYR A 48 -13.17 -8.67 3.47
N MET A 49 -12.73 -7.97 4.50
CA MET A 49 -13.50 -6.92 5.17
C MET A 49 -12.70 -5.63 5.27
N PHE A 50 -12.15 -5.16 4.16
CA PHE A 50 -11.50 -3.85 4.14
C PHE A 50 -12.49 -2.76 4.52
N GLU A 51 -12.09 -1.90 5.44
CA GLU A 51 -12.87 -0.75 5.87
C GLU A 51 -12.03 0.51 5.74
N ARG A 52 -12.68 1.60 5.35
CA ARG A 52 -12.02 2.89 5.31
C ARG A 52 -11.67 3.32 6.73
N THR A 53 -10.42 3.72 6.93
CA THR A 53 -9.99 4.26 8.21
C THR A 53 -9.88 5.77 8.12
N HIS A 54 -10.59 6.47 9.02
CA HIS A 54 -10.52 7.93 9.11
C HIS A 54 -9.35 8.41 9.96
N GLU A 55 -8.74 7.50 10.72
CA GLU A 55 -7.60 7.82 11.57
C GLU A 55 -6.29 7.94 10.79
N PHE A 56 -6.21 7.32 9.63
CA PHE A 56 -4.97 7.16 8.87
C PHE A 56 -5.06 7.67 7.43
N GLU A 57 -5.78 8.76 7.20
CA GLU A 57 -5.72 9.40 5.90
C GLU A 57 -4.34 10.03 5.71
N VAL A 58 -3.75 9.87 4.53
CA VAL A 58 -2.45 10.45 4.22
C VAL A 58 -2.65 11.80 3.54
N GLU A 59 -2.06 12.83 4.13
CA GLU A 59 -2.11 14.18 3.56
C GLU A 59 -0.80 14.49 2.83
N VAL A 60 -0.92 14.86 1.57
CA VAL A 60 0.21 15.30 0.75
C VAL A 60 -0.23 16.52 -0.05
N LYS A 61 0.48 17.64 0.09
CA LYS A 61 0.20 18.89 -0.66
C LYS A 61 -1.26 19.33 -0.55
N ASN A 62 -1.81 19.27 0.66
CA ASN A 62 -3.20 19.63 0.98
C ASN A 62 -4.27 18.71 0.37
N GLU A 63 -3.87 17.56 -0.17
CA GLU A 63 -4.80 16.51 -0.61
C GLU A 63 -4.80 15.37 0.37
N PHE A 64 -5.99 14.82 0.67
CA PHE A 64 -6.16 13.68 1.56
C PHE A 64 -6.39 12.42 0.75
N TYR A 65 -5.55 11.41 0.97
CA TYR A 65 -5.65 10.13 0.29
C TYR A 65 -6.25 9.09 1.22
N GLU A 66 -7.31 8.45 0.76
CA GLU A 66 -8.04 7.45 1.53
C GLU A 66 -7.19 6.20 1.75
N VAL A 67 -7.39 5.57 2.92
CA VAL A 67 -6.72 4.34 3.29
C VAL A 67 -7.78 3.36 3.79
N TYR A 68 -7.70 2.12 3.33
CA TYR A 68 -8.57 1.02 3.73
C TYR A 68 -7.73 -0.06 4.39
N CYS A 69 -8.18 -0.59 5.51
CA CYS A 69 -7.43 -1.58 6.29
C CYS A 69 -8.27 -2.83 6.55
N PHE A 70 -7.59 -3.95 6.64
CA PHE A 70 -8.16 -5.23 7.00
C PHE A 70 -7.05 -6.10 7.63
N ALA A 71 -7.35 -6.78 8.74
CA ALA A 71 -6.42 -7.66 9.40
C ALA A 71 -6.91 -9.11 9.36
N GLU A 72 -6.04 -10.01 8.92
CA GLU A 72 -6.24 -11.46 9.07
C GLU A 72 -5.56 -11.89 10.37
N GLU A 73 -6.27 -11.79 11.48
CA GLU A 73 -5.71 -11.96 12.82
C GLU A 73 -5.11 -13.34 13.03
N GLU A 74 -5.74 -14.39 12.52
CA GLU A 74 -5.26 -15.76 12.65
C GLU A 74 -3.90 -15.98 11.98
N LYS A 75 -3.65 -15.26 10.90
CA LYS A 75 -2.40 -15.37 10.12
C LYS A 75 -1.38 -14.31 10.50
N LEU A 76 -1.73 -13.37 11.36
CA LEU A 76 -0.90 -12.21 11.73
C LEU A 76 -0.51 -11.38 10.51
N ILE A 77 -1.44 -11.21 9.57
CA ILE A 77 -1.24 -10.45 8.35
C ILE A 77 -2.13 -9.21 8.38
N GLU A 78 -1.54 -8.06 8.09
CA GLU A 78 -2.25 -6.80 7.95
C GLU A 78 -2.28 -6.39 6.48
N HIS A 79 -3.45 -6.00 6.01
CA HIS A 79 -3.67 -5.51 4.66
C HIS A 79 -4.02 -4.03 4.70
N THR A 80 -3.37 -3.25 3.84
CA THR A 80 -3.66 -1.83 3.69
C THR A 80 -3.76 -1.48 2.21
N ILE A 81 -4.87 -0.87 1.80
CA ILE A 81 -5.03 -0.35 0.44
C ILE A 81 -4.97 1.17 0.52
N TYR A 82 -3.99 1.76 -0.19
CA TYR A 82 -3.83 3.19 -0.32
C TYR A 82 -4.39 3.64 -1.66
N VAL A 83 -5.19 4.69 -1.66
CA VAL A 83 -5.60 5.35 -2.90
C VAL A 83 -4.40 6.17 -3.38
N ASN A 84 -3.83 5.79 -4.52
CA ASN A 84 -2.67 6.50 -5.07
C ASN A 84 -3.08 7.65 -5.97
N ARG A 85 -4.18 7.51 -6.69
CA ARG A 85 -4.66 8.51 -7.63
C ARG A 85 -5.93 9.19 -7.12
N LYS A 86 -5.88 10.52 -7.04
CA LYS A 86 -7.03 11.34 -6.69
C LYS A 86 -7.14 12.48 -7.71
N ASN A 87 -8.06 12.33 -8.67
CA ASN A 87 -8.19 13.22 -9.83
C ASN A 87 -6.89 13.26 -10.64
N THR A 88 -6.20 14.41 -10.65
CA THR A 88 -4.91 14.59 -11.32
C THR A 88 -3.72 14.50 -10.36
N HIS A 89 -3.98 14.23 -9.09
CA HIS A 89 -2.96 14.16 -8.05
C HIS A 89 -2.65 12.71 -7.67
N PHE A 90 -1.43 12.47 -7.20
CA PHE A 90 -0.96 11.14 -6.83
C PHE A 90 -0.30 11.16 -5.46
N LEU A 91 -0.57 10.13 -4.66
CA LEU A 91 0.10 9.94 -3.37
C LEU A 91 1.60 9.74 -3.58
N LEU A 92 1.97 8.79 -4.43
CA LEU A 92 3.35 8.57 -4.84
C LEU A 92 3.51 9.07 -6.28
N ASP A 93 4.14 10.23 -6.44
CA ASP A 93 4.32 10.86 -7.74
C ASP A 93 5.16 10.04 -8.71
N GLU A 94 6.05 9.21 -8.21
CA GLU A 94 6.93 8.38 -9.02
C GLU A 94 6.20 7.23 -9.74
N ILE A 95 4.96 6.90 -9.33
CA ILE A 95 4.17 5.82 -9.94
C ILE A 95 2.80 6.31 -10.38
N LYS A 96 2.76 7.29 -11.27
CA LYS A 96 1.54 7.95 -11.74
C LYS A 96 0.58 7.08 -12.53
N HIS A 97 1.02 5.91 -12.98
CA HIS A 97 0.18 4.99 -13.73
C HIS A 97 -0.58 4.01 -12.85
N ILE A 98 -0.38 4.07 -11.55
CA ILE A 98 -0.99 3.16 -10.56
C ILE A 98 -2.11 3.88 -9.83
N ASP A 99 -3.28 3.25 -9.74
CA ASP A 99 -4.45 3.81 -9.07
C ASP A 99 -4.49 3.48 -7.59
N PHE A 100 -4.09 2.25 -7.22
CA PHE A 100 -4.10 1.78 -5.84
C PHE A 100 -2.81 1.05 -5.51
N ILE A 101 -2.41 1.13 -4.24
CA ILE A 101 -1.29 0.38 -3.69
C ILE A 101 -1.83 -0.51 -2.58
N TRP A 102 -1.60 -1.82 -2.69
CA TRP A 102 -2.00 -2.77 -1.66
C TRP A 102 -0.76 -3.28 -0.95
N MET A 103 -0.64 -2.96 0.34
CA MET A 103 0.44 -3.47 1.17
C MET A 103 -0.06 -4.64 2.00
N ILE A 104 0.71 -5.72 1.98
CA ILE A 104 0.48 -6.90 2.79
C ILE A 104 1.67 -7.05 3.71
N LYS A 105 1.44 -6.99 5.01
CA LYS A 105 2.50 -6.91 6.01
C LYS A 105 2.31 -7.94 7.09
N GLY A 106 3.41 -8.57 7.49
CA GLY A 106 3.45 -9.53 8.58
C GLY A 106 3.63 -10.97 8.13
N GLY A 107 4.00 -11.82 9.09
CA GLY A 107 4.21 -13.24 8.85
C GLY A 107 5.32 -13.55 7.86
N ALA A 108 5.57 -14.83 7.64
CA ALA A 108 6.41 -15.30 6.54
C ALA A 108 5.48 -15.63 5.39
N LEU A 109 5.32 -14.71 4.44
CA LEU A 109 4.47 -14.92 3.27
C LEU A 109 5.18 -15.84 2.29
N PRO A 110 4.61 -17.01 1.94
CA PRO A 110 5.20 -17.87 0.92
C PRO A 110 5.22 -17.15 -0.44
N GLN A 111 6.21 -17.47 -1.26
CA GLN A 111 6.29 -16.90 -2.61
C GLN A 111 5.05 -17.25 -3.44
N GLU A 112 4.48 -18.39 -3.21
CA GLU A 112 3.24 -18.84 -3.87
C GLU A 112 2.06 -17.93 -3.57
N TYR A 113 2.01 -17.36 -2.37
CA TYR A 113 0.96 -16.43 -1.95
C TYR A 113 0.90 -15.23 -2.90
N THR A 114 2.05 -14.64 -3.21
CA THR A 114 2.15 -13.50 -4.13
C THR A 114 1.60 -13.85 -5.51
N THR A 115 2.04 -14.98 -6.06
CA THR A 115 1.63 -15.43 -7.40
C THR A 115 0.13 -15.65 -7.45
N GLN A 116 -0.43 -16.32 -6.46
CA GLN A 116 -1.87 -16.59 -6.38
C GLN A 116 -2.67 -15.30 -6.23
N LEU A 117 -2.21 -14.39 -5.38
CA LEU A 117 -2.90 -13.12 -5.17
C LEU A 117 -2.98 -12.31 -6.46
N LEU A 118 -1.86 -12.22 -7.20
CA LEU A 118 -1.84 -11.50 -8.48
C LEU A 118 -2.77 -12.15 -9.50
N MET A 119 -2.80 -13.48 -9.56
CA MET A 119 -3.71 -14.20 -10.44
C MET A 119 -5.17 -13.88 -10.14
N TYR A 120 -5.57 -13.91 -8.87
CA TYR A 120 -6.93 -13.59 -8.46
C TYR A 120 -7.26 -12.13 -8.70
N LEU A 121 -6.32 -11.22 -8.42
CA LEU A 121 -6.52 -9.79 -8.69
C LEU A 121 -6.80 -9.52 -10.16
N ASN A 122 -6.06 -10.17 -11.05
CA ASN A 122 -6.24 -9.97 -12.49
C ASN A 122 -7.56 -10.55 -13.00
N GLU A 123 -8.21 -11.40 -12.25
CA GLU A 123 -9.55 -11.92 -12.56
C GLU A 123 -10.67 -11.01 -12.04
N VAL A 124 -10.36 -10.08 -11.14
CA VAL A 124 -11.37 -9.12 -10.65
C VAL A 124 -11.76 -8.19 -11.77
N ASN A 125 -13.07 -8.10 -12.03
CA ASN A 125 -13.57 -7.23 -13.07
C ASN A 125 -13.18 -5.78 -12.83
N ALA A 126 -12.74 -5.08 -13.88
CA ALA A 126 -12.22 -3.73 -13.89
C ALA A 126 -10.76 -3.58 -13.45
N VAL A 127 -10.11 -4.59 -12.89
CA VAL A 127 -8.66 -4.58 -12.70
C VAL A 127 -7.98 -4.78 -14.05
N VAL A 128 -7.26 -3.75 -14.49
CA VAL A 128 -6.57 -3.77 -15.79
C VAL A 128 -5.25 -4.50 -15.65
N HIS A 129 -4.53 -4.24 -14.57
CA HIS A 129 -3.21 -4.82 -14.33
C HIS A 129 -2.85 -4.75 -12.85
N SER A 130 -2.09 -5.73 -12.39
CA SER A 130 -1.51 -5.73 -11.06
C SER A 130 -0.10 -6.32 -11.11
N PHE A 131 0.79 -5.79 -10.26
CA PHE A 131 2.19 -6.22 -10.25
C PHE A 131 2.84 -5.88 -8.91
N VAL A 132 3.92 -6.59 -8.59
CA VAL A 132 4.68 -6.35 -7.37
C VAL A 132 5.52 -5.08 -7.52
N LEU A 133 5.47 -4.23 -6.50
CA LEU A 133 6.32 -3.06 -6.39
C LEU A 133 7.50 -3.36 -5.47
N ASN A 134 8.69 -2.88 -5.85
CA ASN A 134 9.86 -2.98 -4.98
C ASN A 134 9.95 -1.71 -4.12
N PRO A 135 9.79 -1.82 -2.78
CA PRO A 135 9.85 -0.64 -1.92
C PRO A 135 11.17 0.13 -2.01
N GLN A 136 12.27 -0.55 -2.32
CA GLN A 136 13.57 0.10 -2.43
C GLN A 136 13.65 1.07 -3.61
N GLN A 137 12.79 0.89 -4.61
CA GLN A 137 12.73 1.76 -5.79
C GLN A 137 11.76 2.93 -5.61
N LEU A 138 11.05 2.99 -4.50
CA LEU A 138 10.07 4.05 -4.22
C LEU A 138 10.70 5.14 -3.37
N LYS A 139 10.78 6.34 -3.93
CA LYS A 139 11.35 7.51 -3.24
C LYS A 139 10.47 8.01 -2.10
N SER A 140 9.16 7.92 -2.27
CA SER A 140 8.18 8.44 -1.33
C SER A 140 7.56 7.35 -0.45
N LYS A 141 8.23 6.22 -0.28
CA LYS A 141 7.71 5.08 0.48
C LYS A 141 7.38 5.42 1.94
N HIS A 142 8.01 6.45 2.50
CA HIS A 142 7.72 6.91 3.86
C HIS A 142 6.26 7.32 4.04
N LEU A 143 5.59 7.74 2.96
CA LEU A 143 4.17 8.10 2.99
C LEU A 143 3.26 6.89 3.24
N LEU A 144 3.76 5.68 3.04
CA LEU A 144 3.00 4.44 3.28
C LEU A 144 3.13 3.96 4.72
N ILE A 145 3.98 4.57 5.52
CA ILE A 145 4.15 4.25 6.94
C ILE A 145 3.14 5.08 7.72
N LEU A 146 2.17 4.41 8.32
CA LEU A 146 1.08 5.06 9.05
C LEU A 146 1.31 5.01 10.57
#